data_c12a22293704f8eb5fea961638e091db
#
_entry.id   c12a22293704f8eb5fea961638e091db
#
_cell.length_a   1.000
_cell.length_b   1.000
_cell.length_c   1.000
_cell.angle_alpha   90.00
_cell.angle_beta   90.00
_cell.angle_gamma   90.00
#
_symmetry.space_group_name_H-M   'P 1'
#
loop_
_entity.id
_entity.type
_entity.pdbx_description
1 polymer ?
#
loop_
_entity_poly.entity_id
_entity_poly.type
_entity_poly.pdbx_seq_one_letter_code
_entity_poly.pdbx_strand_id
1 'polypeptide(L)'
;MDHDLLPLRGRPKKLDRNLILHSALMEYWSKGPSNVSINDICKLTGASKPGIYREFKSDDGLKKSALKIYKTLAVQPLLNILYSDQPIYKTIDDTISFITQDRKTSGIPNGCLLVMMAALSEQLGCSTLKELNKIRADIYAAFFHCVERSKLENGFLGMETDVAAYFLENQHIGAMRMQKEGISNETIAKVLSFSFKMVFQKNSNQYN
;
A
#
# COMPACT_ATOMS: atom_id res chain seq x y z
N MET A 1 43.60 21.30 -42.96
CA MET A 1 42.50 22.02 -42.32
C MET A 1 41.44 20.98 -42.01
N ASP A 2 41.58 20.34 -40.81
CA ASP A 2 40.61 19.38 -40.34
C ASP A 2 39.43 20.10 -39.69
N HIS A 3 38.27 19.94 -40.32
CA HIS A 3 37.01 20.40 -39.72
C HIS A 3 36.57 19.35 -38.69
N ASP A 4 36.79 19.68 -37.42
CA ASP A 4 36.18 18.98 -36.30
C ASP A 4 34.65 19.02 -36.42
N LEU A 5 34.06 17.91 -36.87
CA LEU A 5 32.65 17.69 -36.84
C LEU A 5 32.23 17.36 -35.39
N LEU A 6 31.77 18.38 -34.67
CA LEU A 6 31.13 18.23 -33.37
C LEU A 6 29.96 17.23 -33.49
N PRO A 7 29.88 16.22 -32.64
CA PRO A 7 28.78 15.26 -32.70
C PRO A 7 27.44 15.98 -32.48
N LEU A 8 26.53 15.83 -33.44
CA LEU A 8 25.16 16.31 -33.36
C LEU A 8 24.54 15.86 -32.06
N ARG A 9 24.19 16.79 -31.18
CA ARG A 9 23.40 16.51 -29.94
C ARG A 9 22.13 15.81 -30.37
N GLY A 10 22.04 14.52 -30.11
CA GLY A 10 20.84 13.73 -30.35
C GLY A 10 19.61 14.34 -29.66
N ARG A 11 18.46 14.28 -30.33
CA ARG A 11 17.17 14.77 -29.80
C ARG A 11 16.99 14.24 -28.39
N PRO A 12 16.69 15.10 -27.38
CA PRO A 12 16.51 14.67 -26.01
C PRO A 12 15.48 13.54 -25.97
N LYS A 13 15.82 12.38 -25.40
CA LYS A 13 14.86 11.29 -25.18
C LYS A 13 13.65 11.87 -24.45
N LYS A 14 12.45 11.68 -25.02
CA LYS A 14 11.21 12.11 -24.37
C LYS A 14 11.13 11.39 -23.03
N LEU A 15 11.00 12.15 -21.94
CA LEU A 15 10.89 11.61 -20.59
C LEU A 15 9.63 10.73 -20.52
N ASP A 16 9.81 9.46 -20.21
CA ASP A 16 8.68 8.54 -19.98
C ASP A 16 8.26 8.62 -18.50
N ARG A 17 7.21 9.39 -18.25
CA ARG A 17 6.67 9.61 -16.92
C ARG A 17 6.19 8.32 -16.27
N ASN A 18 5.55 7.44 -17.04
CA ASN A 18 4.99 6.20 -16.51
C ASN A 18 6.09 5.20 -16.13
N LEU A 19 7.13 5.10 -16.96
CA LEU A 19 8.31 4.29 -16.64
C LEU A 19 8.98 4.77 -15.36
N ILE A 20 9.17 6.08 -15.19
CA ILE A 20 9.78 6.65 -13.98
C ILE A 20 8.93 6.34 -12.74
N LEU A 21 7.62 6.56 -12.82
CA LEU A 21 6.70 6.30 -11.70
C LEU A 21 6.65 4.83 -11.32
N HIS A 22 6.56 3.95 -12.31
CA HIS A 22 6.56 2.50 -12.06
C HIS A 22 7.86 2.05 -11.43
N SER A 23 9.01 2.47 -11.98
CA SER A 23 10.33 2.15 -11.43
C SER A 23 10.49 2.68 -10.00
N ALA A 24 10.09 3.93 -9.75
CA ALA A 24 10.16 4.52 -8.42
C ALA A 24 9.26 3.76 -7.42
N LEU A 25 8.03 3.42 -7.82
CA LEU A 25 7.11 2.64 -6.98
C LEU A 25 7.72 1.29 -6.61
N MET A 26 8.21 0.53 -7.59
CA MET A 26 8.76 -0.81 -7.37
C MET A 26 10.01 -0.77 -6.49
N GLU A 27 10.89 0.20 -6.71
CA GLU A 27 12.09 0.40 -5.91
C GLU A 27 11.74 0.79 -4.46
N TYR A 28 10.85 1.78 -4.27
CA TYR A 28 10.42 2.17 -2.92
C TYR A 28 9.72 1.03 -2.18
N TRP A 29 8.91 0.23 -2.88
CA TRP A 29 8.19 -0.88 -2.28
C TRP A 29 9.11 -2.05 -1.92
N SER A 30 10.10 -2.36 -2.76
CA SER A 30 11.03 -3.47 -2.49
C SER A 30 12.10 -3.12 -1.46
N LYS A 31 12.74 -1.95 -1.60
CA LYS A 31 13.94 -1.56 -0.83
C LYS A 31 13.64 -0.59 0.32
N GLY A 32 12.47 0.05 0.30
CA GLY A 32 12.13 1.15 1.21
C GLY A 32 12.55 2.52 0.66
N PRO A 33 11.77 3.58 0.96
CA PRO A 33 11.96 4.90 0.35
C PRO A 33 13.24 5.64 0.78
N SER A 34 13.85 5.28 1.90
CA SER A 34 15.13 5.85 2.35
C SER A 34 16.35 5.27 1.62
N ASN A 35 16.21 4.07 1.05
CA ASN A 35 17.29 3.36 0.40
C ASN A 35 17.32 3.58 -1.13
N VAL A 36 16.49 4.46 -1.65
CA VAL A 36 16.36 4.74 -3.09
C VAL A 36 16.48 6.22 -3.36
N SER A 37 17.53 6.60 -4.07
CA SER A 37 17.78 7.98 -4.46
C SER A 37 17.22 8.30 -5.85
N ILE A 38 17.08 9.59 -6.16
CA ILE A 38 16.77 10.05 -7.52
C ILE A 38 17.80 9.55 -8.54
N ASN A 39 19.07 9.43 -8.14
CA ASN A 39 20.11 8.92 -9.05
C ASN A 39 19.89 7.43 -9.41
N ASP A 40 19.37 6.64 -8.49
CA ASP A 40 19.03 5.24 -8.76
C ASP A 40 17.88 5.14 -9.76
N ILE A 41 16.87 5.97 -9.60
CA ILE A 41 15.76 6.05 -10.57
C ILE A 41 16.27 6.55 -11.94
N CYS A 42 17.18 7.51 -11.97
CA CYS A 42 17.82 7.95 -13.22
C CYS A 42 18.55 6.79 -13.94
N LYS A 43 19.33 5.99 -13.19
CA LYS A 43 20.04 4.84 -13.75
C LYS A 43 19.09 3.79 -14.34
N LEU A 44 18.01 3.48 -13.64
CA LEU A 44 17.02 2.47 -14.05
C LEU A 44 16.22 2.90 -15.30
N THR A 45 15.91 4.18 -15.40
CA THR A 45 14.98 4.69 -16.44
C THR A 45 15.66 5.39 -17.60
N GLY A 46 16.95 5.72 -17.46
CA GLY A 46 17.68 6.57 -18.40
C GLY A 46 17.21 8.03 -18.39
N ALA A 47 16.39 8.42 -17.43
CA ALA A 47 15.96 9.80 -17.25
C ALA A 47 17.08 10.66 -16.65
N SER A 48 17.14 11.93 -17.03
CA SER A 48 18.06 12.89 -16.40
C SER A 48 17.49 13.42 -15.09
N LYS A 49 18.33 13.67 -14.11
CA LYS A 49 17.93 14.27 -12.82
C LYS A 49 17.16 15.60 -12.99
N PRO A 50 17.59 16.54 -13.85
CA PRO A 50 16.80 17.72 -14.16
C PRO A 50 15.43 17.42 -14.79
N GLY A 51 15.34 16.35 -15.59
CA GLY A 51 14.08 15.87 -16.17
C GLY A 51 13.11 15.39 -15.09
N ILE A 52 13.57 14.60 -14.14
CA ILE A 52 12.75 14.13 -13.00
C ILE A 52 12.28 15.32 -12.15
N TYR A 53 13.16 16.25 -11.81
CA TYR A 53 12.76 17.44 -11.02
C TYR A 53 11.80 18.37 -11.74
N ARG A 54 11.93 18.52 -13.06
CA ARG A 54 10.96 19.27 -13.86
C ARG A 54 9.57 18.65 -13.80
N GLU A 55 9.49 17.32 -13.86
CA GLU A 55 8.22 16.58 -13.87
C GLU A 55 7.59 16.49 -12.48
N PHE A 56 8.36 16.10 -11.48
CA PHE A 56 7.86 15.78 -10.13
C PHE A 56 8.12 16.88 -9.11
N LYS A 57 8.82 17.94 -9.48
CA LYS A 57 9.23 19.12 -8.68
C LYS A 57 10.30 18.81 -7.62
N SER A 58 10.24 17.67 -6.96
CA SER A 58 11.16 17.27 -5.90
C SER A 58 11.18 15.75 -5.73
N ASP A 59 12.09 15.25 -4.90
CA ASP A 59 12.07 13.86 -4.41
C ASP A 59 10.76 13.55 -3.66
N ASP A 60 10.30 14.49 -2.82
CA ASP A 60 9.01 14.39 -2.13
C ASP A 60 7.83 14.29 -3.13
N GLY A 61 7.85 15.07 -4.22
CA GLY A 61 6.84 14.99 -5.27
C GLY A 61 6.83 13.65 -6.01
N LEU A 62 8.00 13.05 -6.24
CA LEU A 62 8.10 11.71 -6.83
C LEU A 62 7.55 10.64 -5.87
N LYS A 63 7.94 10.65 -4.60
CA LYS A 63 7.44 9.73 -3.56
C LYS A 63 5.92 9.83 -3.40
N LYS A 64 5.37 11.05 -3.33
CA LYS A 64 3.92 11.28 -3.31
C LYS A 64 3.24 10.69 -4.55
N SER A 65 3.82 10.88 -5.73
CA SER A 65 3.26 10.37 -6.98
C SER A 65 3.29 8.84 -7.03
N ALA A 66 4.35 8.20 -6.52
CA ALA A 66 4.44 6.75 -6.35
C ALA A 66 3.37 6.22 -5.37
N LEU A 67 3.13 6.92 -4.24
CA LEU A 67 2.05 6.55 -3.30
C LEU A 67 0.67 6.59 -3.95
N LYS A 68 0.39 7.53 -4.84
CA LYS A 68 -0.89 7.58 -5.55
C LYS A 68 -1.09 6.36 -6.45
N ILE A 69 -0.05 5.94 -7.16
CA ILE A 69 -0.09 4.70 -7.96
C ILE A 69 -0.24 3.49 -7.05
N TYR A 70 0.50 3.42 -5.93
CA TYR A 70 0.35 2.39 -4.93
C TYR A 70 -1.09 2.28 -4.40
N LYS A 71 -1.73 3.43 -4.09
CA LYS A 71 -3.14 3.46 -3.67
C LYS A 71 -4.04 2.76 -4.69
N THR A 72 -3.89 3.11 -5.97
CA THR A 72 -4.71 2.52 -7.04
C THR A 72 -4.48 1.02 -7.18
N LEU A 73 -3.21 0.57 -7.13
CA LEU A 73 -2.86 -0.83 -7.42
C LEU A 73 -3.05 -1.77 -6.22
N ALA A 74 -2.75 -1.31 -5.01
CA ALA A 74 -2.69 -2.18 -3.83
C ALA A 74 -3.75 -1.87 -2.77
N VAL A 75 -4.16 -0.60 -2.62
CA VAL A 75 -5.11 -0.20 -1.57
C VAL A 75 -6.55 -0.22 -2.08
N GLN A 76 -6.79 0.30 -3.27
CA GLN A 76 -8.14 0.38 -3.82
C GLN A 76 -8.86 -0.98 -3.92
N PRO A 77 -8.20 -2.09 -4.32
CA PRO A 77 -8.83 -3.41 -4.28
C PRO A 77 -9.26 -3.83 -2.87
N LEU A 78 -8.44 -3.54 -1.84
CA LEU A 78 -8.82 -3.79 -0.44
C LEU A 78 -10.04 -2.96 -0.03
N LEU A 79 -10.04 -1.65 -0.37
CA LEU A 79 -11.18 -0.78 -0.07
C LEU A 79 -12.47 -1.29 -0.75
N ASN A 80 -12.38 -1.74 -1.99
CA ASN A 80 -13.53 -2.28 -2.71
C ASN A 80 -14.11 -3.54 -2.03
N ILE A 81 -13.26 -4.39 -1.47
CA ILE A 81 -13.71 -5.56 -0.69
C ILE A 81 -14.40 -5.10 0.59
N LEU A 82 -13.78 -4.20 1.37
CA LEU A 82 -14.30 -3.75 2.67
C LEU A 82 -15.62 -2.96 2.54
N TYR A 83 -15.80 -2.22 1.44
CA TYR A 83 -17.04 -1.46 1.15
C TYR A 83 -18.08 -2.27 0.35
N SER A 84 -17.83 -3.56 0.05
CA SER A 84 -18.79 -4.36 -0.69
C SER A 84 -20.07 -4.61 0.12
N ASP A 85 -21.21 -4.76 -0.56
CA ASP A 85 -22.51 -5.04 0.05
C ASP A 85 -22.73 -6.54 0.35
N GLN A 86 -21.71 -7.39 0.14
CA GLN A 86 -21.82 -8.82 0.43
C GLN A 86 -21.83 -9.10 1.95
N PRO A 87 -22.35 -10.26 2.40
CA PRO A 87 -22.40 -10.61 3.81
C PRO A 87 -21.04 -10.47 4.50
N ILE A 88 -21.02 -10.04 5.77
CA ILE A 88 -19.79 -9.72 6.50
C ILE A 88 -18.77 -10.86 6.53
N TYR A 89 -19.23 -12.11 6.71
CA TYR A 89 -18.32 -13.27 6.71
C TYR A 89 -17.58 -13.42 5.39
N LYS A 90 -18.27 -13.14 4.27
CA LYS A 90 -17.67 -13.20 2.93
C LYS A 90 -16.69 -12.06 2.71
N THR A 91 -17.01 -10.85 3.17
CA THR A 91 -16.09 -9.69 3.14
C THR A 91 -14.79 -10.01 3.89
N ILE A 92 -14.88 -10.69 5.03
CA ILE A 92 -13.71 -11.07 5.83
C ILE A 92 -12.87 -12.12 5.11
N ASP A 93 -13.51 -13.18 4.59
CA ASP A 93 -12.81 -14.24 3.86
C ASP A 93 -12.10 -13.66 2.61
N ASP A 94 -12.77 -12.79 1.87
CA ASP A 94 -12.18 -12.11 0.70
C ASP A 94 -11.03 -11.17 1.10
N THR A 95 -11.16 -10.47 2.23
CA THR A 95 -10.09 -9.62 2.78
C THR A 95 -8.86 -10.45 3.14
N ILE A 96 -9.03 -11.58 3.83
CA ILE A 96 -7.93 -12.48 4.18
C ILE A 96 -7.29 -13.05 2.91
N SER A 97 -8.10 -13.51 1.97
CA SER A 97 -7.63 -14.04 0.68
C SER A 97 -6.82 -12.99 -0.11
N PHE A 98 -7.31 -11.75 -0.17
CA PHE A 98 -6.60 -10.65 -0.81
C PHE A 98 -5.27 -10.33 -0.14
N ILE A 99 -5.24 -10.28 1.19
CA ILE A 99 -4.02 -10.00 1.95
C ILE A 99 -2.98 -11.11 1.74
N THR A 100 -3.42 -12.37 1.69
CA THR A 100 -2.54 -13.54 1.64
C THR A 100 -2.35 -14.14 0.25
N GLN A 101 -2.76 -13.43 -0.80
CA GLN A 101 -2.54 -13.88 -2.18
C GLN A 101 -1.04 -14.00 -2.50
N ASP A 102 -0.68 -14.95 -3.38
CA ASP A 102 0.70 -15.08 -3.84
C ASP A 102 1.08 -13.92 -4.77
N ARG A 103 2.00 -13.11 -4.31
CA ARG A 103 2.51 -11.94 -5.03
C ARG A 103 3.76 -12.24 -5.87
N LYS A 104 4.42 -13.38 -5.64
CA LYS A 104 5.66 -13.74 -6.35
C LYS A 104 5.44 -13.88 -7.84
N THR A 105 4.33 -14.51 -8.24
CA THR A 105 3.97 -14.71 -9.64
C THR A 105 3.62 -13.41 -10.37
N SER A 106 3.19 -12.39 -9.64
CA SER A 106 2.79 -11.08 -10.19
C SER A 106 3.92 -10.04 -10.20
N GLY A 107 5.13 -10.40 -9.73
CA GLY A 107 6.25 -9.45 -9.63
C GLY A 107 6.02 -8.32 -8.62
N ILE A 108 5.03 -8.45 -7.74
CA ILE A 108 4.69 -7.45 -6.72
C ILE A 108 5.52 -7.72 -5.46
N PRO A 109 6.21 -6.70 -4.90
CA PRO A 109 7.00 -6.87 -3.68
C PRO A 109 6.13 -7.30 -2.48
N ASN A 110 6.70 -8.15 -1.61
CA ASN A 110 6.06 -8.52 -0.35
C ASN A 110 6.00 -7.35 0.63
N GLY A 111 4.97 -7.36 1.48
CA GLY A 111 4.73 -6.32 2.48
C GLY A 111 3.97 -5.12 1.92
N CYS A 112 3.97 -4.02 2.66
CA CYS A 112 3.20 -2.82 2.37
C CYS A 112 4.08 -1.59 2.33
N LEU A 113 4.02 -0.82 1.24
CA LEU A 113 4.76 0.44 1.11
C LEU A 113 4.33 1.47 2.17
N LEU A 114 3.04 1.51 2.54
CA LEU A 114 2.53 2.43 3.57
C LEU A 114 3.17 2.15 4.93
N VAL A 115 3.32 0.87 5.30
CA VAL A 115 3.96 0.45 6.57
C VAL A 115 5.42 0.89 6.58
N MET A 116 6.15 0.69 5.49
CA MET A 116 7.54 1.13 5.39
C MET A 116 7.68 2.66 5.42
N MET A 117 6.80 3.39 4.74
CA MET A 117 6.80 4.86 4.77
C MET A 117 6.40 5.41 6.13
N ALA A 118 5.42 4.79 6.80
CA ALA A 118 5.01 5.21 8.14
C ALA A 118 6.13 5.09 9.18
N ALA A 119 6.95 4.04 9.10
CA ALA A 119 8.13 3.87 9.95
C ALA A 119 9.21 4.96 9.75
N LEU A 120 9.14 5.69 8.64
CA LEU A 120 10.07 6.77 8.27
C LEU A 120 9.37 8.14 8.22
N SER A 121 8.24 8.30 8.90
CA SER A 121 7.38 9.50 8.80
C SER A 121 8.12 10.82 9.04
N GLU A 122 9.06 10.84 9.98
CA GLU A 122 9.89 12.03 10.31
C GLU A 122 10.87 12.42 9.18
N GLN A 123 11.19 11.48 8.28
CA GLN A 123 12.11 11.69 7.16
C GLN A 123 11.37 11.98 5.85
N LEU A 124 10.04 11.89 5.85
CA LEU A 124 9.22 12.16 4.66
C LEU A 124 9.00 13.66 4.47
N GLY A 125 8.98 14.11 3.22
CA GLY A 125 8.53 15.46 2.91
C GLY A 125 7.04 15.65 3.16
N CYS A 126 6.62 16.89 3.37
CA CYS A 126 5.24 17.25 3.74
C CYS A 126 4.19 16.72 2.76
N SER A 127 4.49 16.69 1.45
CA SER A 127 3.52 16.24 0.45
C SER A 127 3.31 14.73 0.49
N THR A 128 4.38 13.96 0.69
CA THR A 128 4.33 12.52 0.86
C THR A 128 3.62 12.14 2.15
N LEU A 129 3.95 12.82 3.26
CA LEU A 129 3.33 12.59 4.56
C LEU A 129 1.81 12.84 4.54
N LYS A 130 1.37 13.92 3.90
CA LYS A 130 -0.07 14.20 3.72
C LYS A 130 -0.77 13.11 2.92
N GLU A 131 -0.17 12.65 1.82
CA GLU A 131 -0.74 11.57 1.00
C GLU A 131 -0.78 10.24 1.76
N LEU A 132 0.28 9.90 2.49
CA LEU A 132 0.36 8.72 3.35
C LEU A 132 -0.76 8.71 4.39
N ASN A 133 -0.92 9.81 5.13
CA ASN A 133 -1.95 9.92 6.17
C ASN A 133 -3.37 9.86 5.59
N LYS A 134 -3.59 10.44 4.41
CA LYS A 134 -4.87 10.32 3.71
C LYS A 134 -5.19 8.87 3.37
N ILE A 135 -4.24 8.13 2.80
CA ILE A 135 -4.46 6.73 2.42
C ILE A 135 -4.71 5.87 3.67
N ARG A 136 -4.00 6.10 4.76
CA ARG A 136 -4.22 5.40 6.04
C ARG A 136 -5.61 5.71 6.61
N ALA A 137 -6.04 6.96 6.56
CA ALA A 137 -7.39 7.33 6.99
C ALA A 137 -8.47 6.65 6.14
N ASP A 138 -8.27 6.51 4.82
CA ASP A 138 -9.20 5.79 3.94
C ASP A 138 -9.30 4.30 4.32
N ILE A 139 -8.18 3.65 4.67
CA ILE A 139 -8.15 2.24 5.10
C ILE A 139 -8.86 2.09 6.45
N TYR A 140 -8.54 2.94 7.43
CA TYR A 140 -9.23 2.94 8.73
C TYR A 140 -10.74 3.11 8.57
N ALA A 141 -11.17 4.09 7.77
CA ALA A 141 -12.59 4.34 7.51
C ALA A 141 -13.29 3.14 6.88
N ALA A 142 -12.61 2.37 6.03
CA ALA A 142 -13.15 1.16 5.44
C ALA A 142 -13.32 0.03 6.47
N PHE A 143 -12.37 -0.16 7.38
CA PHE A 143 -12.54 -1.10 8.50
C PHE A 143 -13.65 -0.65 9.46
N PHE A 144 -13.72 0.64 9.77
CA PHE A 144 -14.80 1.21 10.59
C PHE A 144 -16.17 0.93 9.97
N HIS A 145 -16.33 1.20 8.67
CA HIS A 145 -17.56 0.90 7.93
C HIS A 145 -17.90 -0.60 7.97
N CYS A 146 -16.90 -1.47 7.82
CA CYS A 146 -17.07 -2.91 7.88
C CYS A 146 -17.61 -3.35 9.25
N VAL A 147 -17.08 -2.79 10.35
CA VAL A 147 -17.55 -3.06 11.72
C VAL A 147 -18.97 -2.53 11.92
N GLU A 148 -19.30 -1.30 11.50
CA GLU A 148 -20.66 -0.75 11.62
C GLU A 148 -21.67 -1.62 10.86
N ARG A 149 -21.33 -2.07 9.66
CA ARG A 149 -22.20 -2.96 8.90
C ARG A 149 -22.41 -4.30 9.59
N SER A 150 -21.38 -4.86 10.22
CA SER A 150 -21.48 -6.14 10.92
C SER A 150 -22.42 -6.11 12.13
N LYS A 151 -22.58 -4.95 12.79
CA LYS A 151 -23.58 -4.76 13.85
C LYS A 151 -24.99 -4.95 13.34
N LEU A 152 -25.26 -4.48 12.11
CA LEU A 152 -26.59 -4.64 11.48
C LEU A 152 -26.89 -6.09 11.12
N GLU A 153 -25.85 -6.88 10.83
CA GLU A 153 -25.96 -8.32 10.52
C GLU A 153 -25.93 -9.21 11.78
N ASN A 154 -26.00 -8.63 13.01
CA ASN A 154 -25.91 -9.34 14.30
C ASN A 154 -24.63 -10.21 14.45
N GLY A 155 -23.56 -9.81 13.80
CA GLY A 155 -22.29 -10.53 13.75
C GLY A 155 -21.15 -9.89 14.56
N PHE A 156 -21.45 -9.05 15.57
CA PHE A 156 -20.46 -8.25 16.28
C PHE A 156 -20.37 -8.56 17.77
N LEU A 157 -19.15 -8.59 18.33
CA LEU A 157 -18.87 -8.95 19.74
C LEU A 157 -19.21 -7.88 20.79
N GLY A 158 -19.74 -6.72 20.41
CA GLY A 158 -20.19 -5.70 21.37
C GLY A 158 -19.08 -4.82 21.96
N MET A 159 -17.95 -4.66 21.26
CA MET A 159 -16.95 -3.62 21.60
C MET A 159 -17.24 -2.31 20.86
N GLU A 160 -16.57 -1.22 21.24
CA GLU A 160 -16.68 0.05 20.53
C GLU A 160 -16.16 -0.05 19.09
N THR A 161 -16.86 0.58 18.13
CA THR A 161 -16.56 0.43 16.69
C THR A 161 -15.16 0.87 16.33
N ASP A 162 -14.70 1.99 16.88
CA ASP A 162 -13.36 2.51 16.64
C ASP A 162 -12.28 1.59 17.19
N VAL A 163 -12.49 0.99 18.37
CA VAL A 163 -11.57 0.00 18.97
C VAL A 163 -11.47 -1.23 18.07
N ALA A 164 -12.60 -1.76 17.59
CA ALA A 164 -12.63 -2.89 16.67
C ALA A 164 -11.96 -2.55 15.32
N ALA A 165 -12.23 -1.36 14.77
CA ALA A 165 -11.64 -0.90 13.53
C ALA A 165 -10.11 -0.77 13.64
N TYR A 166 -9.61 -0.17 14.71
CA TYR A 166 -8.16 -0.11 14.98
C TYR A 166 -7.54 -1.49 15.18
N PHE A 167 -8.25 -2.39 15.85
CA PHE A 167 -7.77 -3.76 16.00
C PHE A 167 -7.59 -4.43 14.66
N LEU A 168 -8.61 -4.40 13.78
CA LEU A 168 -8.59 -5.02 12.45
C LEU A 168 -7.51 -4.39 11.54
N GLU A 169 -7.41 -3.06 11.54
CA GLU A 169 -6.35 -2.36 10.80
C GLU A 169 -4.95 -2.81 11.27
N ASN A 170 -4.75 -2.93 12.58
CA ASN A 170 -3.46 -3.39 13.11
C ASN A 170 -3.15 -4.85 12.77
N GLN A 171 -4.17 -5.73 12.73
CA GLN A 171 -3.96 -7.09 12.22
C GLN A 171 -3.55 -7.10 10.74
N HIS A 172 -4.17 -6.25 9.91
CA HIS A 172 -3.75 -6.06 8.52
C HIS A 172 -2.30 -5.57 8.43
N ILE A 173 -1.92 -4.54 9.20
CA ILE A 173 -0.54 -4.02 9.26
C ILE A 173 0.44 -5.12 9.69
N GLY A 174 0.08 -5.89 10.72
CA GLY A 174 0.86 -7.03 11.21
C GLY A 174 1.07 -8.11 10.12
N ALA A 175 0.01 -8.44 9.38
CA ALA A 175 0.10 -9.39 8.27
C ALA A 175 1.06 -8.91 7.17
N MET A 176 1.02 -7.62 6.81
CA MET A 176 1.93 -7.04 5.83
C MET A 176 3.39 -7.08 6.30
N ARG A 177 3.63 -6.90 7.61
CA ARG A 177 4.95 -7.03 8.21
C ARG A 177 5.42 -8.49 8.16
N MET A 178 4.58 -9.44 8.57
CA MET A 178 4.88 -10.88 8.51
C MET A 178 5.24 -11.31 7.08
N GLN A 179 4.55 -10.82 6.05
CA GLN A 179 4.91 -11.07 4.64
C GLN A 179 6.31 -10.55 4.29
N LYS A 180 6.66 -9.35 4.76
CA LYS A 180 8.00 -8.76 4.53
C LYS A 180 9.09 -9.57 5.21
N GLU A 181 8.80 -10.15 6.38
CA GLU A 181 9.69 -11.04 7.15
C GLU A 181 9.78 -12.46 6.58
N GLY A 182 8.98 -12.79 5.55
CA GLY A 182 9.04 -14.09 4.87
C GLY A 182 8.18 -15.18 5.52
N ILE A 183 7.28 -14.83 6.44
CA ILE A 183 6.31 -15.77 7.00
C ILE A 183 5.37 -16.25 5.89
N SER A 184 5.02 -17.54 5.90
CA SER A 184 4.17 -18.12 4.86
C SER A 184 2.77 -17.51 4.82
N ASN A 185 2.22 -17.33 3.62
CA ASN A 185 0.85 -16.82 3.45
C ASN A 185 -0.19 -17.70 4.15
N GLU A 186 0.05 -19.01 4.25
CA GLU A 186 -0.81 -19.94 5.00
C GLU A 186 -0.84 -19.60 6.50
N THR A 187 0.33 -19.34 7.10
CA THR A 187 0.42 -18.95 8.52
C THR A 187 -0.26 -17.61 8.75
N ILE A 188 -0.02 -16.63 7.87
CA ILE A 188 -0.65 -15.31 7.94
C ILE A 188 -2.16 -15.41 7.82
N ALA A 189 -2.69 -16.24 6.92
CA ALA A 189 -4.12 -16.48 6.77
C ALA A 189 -4.75 -17.05 8.05
N LYS A 190 -4.07 -18.00 8.72
CA LYS A 190 -4.52 -18.56 10.01
C LYS A 190 -4.57 -17.49 11.11
N VAL A 191 -3.54 -16.64 11.20
CA VAL A 191 -3.49 -15.53 12.17
C VAL A 191 -4.63 -14.54 11.93
N LEU A 192 -4.81 -14.09 10.68
CA LEU A 192 -5.89 -13.17 10.32
C LEU A 192 -7.28 -13.79 10.54
N SER A 193 -7.47 -15.05 10.16
CA SER A 193 -8.73 -15.75 10.36
C SER A 193 -9.10 -15.84 11.85
N PHE A 194 -8.12 -16.15 12.71
CA PHE A 194 -8.33 -16.14 14.15
C PHE A 194 -8.70 -14.76 14.66
N SER A 195 -7.89 -13.74 14.32
CA SER A 195 -8.06 -12.37 14.80
C SER A 195 -9.37 -11.74 14.33
N PHE A 196 -9.72 -11.89 13.04
CA PHE A 196 -10.93 -11.31 12.47
C PHE A 196 -12.19 -12.02 13.00
N LYS A 197 -12.17 -13.35 13.13
CA LYS A 197 -13.29 -14.10 13.71
C LYS A 197 -13.58 -13.73 15.16
N MET A 198 -12.54 -13.33 15.93
CA MET A 198 -12.75 -12.83 17.30
C MET A 198 -13.65 -11.60 17.33
N VAL A 199 -13.55 -10.70 16.33
CA VAL A 199 -14.39 -9.49 16.25
C VAL A 199 -15.80 -9.78 15.74
N PHE A 200 -15.95 -10.74 14.81
CA PHE A 200 -17.18 -10.97 14.07
C PHE A 200 -17.94 -12.25 14.47
N GLN A 201 -17.60 -12.86 15.62
CA GLN A 201 -18.38 -14.00 16.13
C GLN A 201 -19.73 -13.54 16.69
N LYS A 202 -20.79 -14.30 16.38
CA LYS A 202 -22.08 -14.15 17.05
C LYS A 202 -21.91 -14.48 18.55
N ASN A 203 -22.39 -13.59 19.41
CA ASN A 203 -22.57 -13.93 20.82
C ASN A 203 -23.60 -15.08 20.94
N SER A 204 -23.13 -16.30 21.10
CA SER A 204 -23.98 -17.46 21.38
C SER A 204 -24.66 -17.41 22.76
N ASN A 205 -24.39 -16.39 23.56
CA ASN A 205 -24.83 -16.26 24.96
C ASN A 205 -26.05 -15.34 25.19
N GLN A 206 -26.81 -14.96 24.16
CA GLN A 206 -28.01 -14.13 24.35
C GLN A 206 -29.31 -14.91 24.44
N TYR A 207 -29.26 -16.22 24.62
CA TYR A 207 -30.44 -17.05 24.90
C TYR A 207 -30.17 -17.92 26.13
N ASN A 208 -30.21 -17.36 27.33
CA ASN A 208 -30.55 -18.00 28.61
C ASN A 208 -31.25 -16.99 29.52
#